data_64e04c7b67c423b156aee275e04f7719
#
_entry.id   64e04c7b67c423b156aee275e04f7719
#
_cell.length_a   1.000
_cell.length_b   1.000
_cell.length_c   1.000
_cell.angle_alpha   90.00
_cell.angle_beta   90.00
_cell.angle_gamma   90.00
#
_symmetry.space_group_name_H-M   'P 1'
#
loop_
_entity.id
_entity.type
_entity.pdbx_description
1 polymer ?
#
loop_
_entity_poly.entity_id
_entity_poly.type
_entity_poly.pdbx_seq_one_letter_code
_entity_poly.pdbx_strand_id
1 'polypeptide(L)'
;MITRRTLLESTAVLLLGKAAIAQPAPSRTRQVFQHDLPSVSLDNWAVTAVEVVYGPGERSAAHSHPGITVAYVLEGEIRSKVGDAPEQTYTAGQMFIEYPGQVHAVSANASDSKPAKLLAILMAEKGKPLTSAVK
;
A
#
# COMPACT_ATOMS: atom_id res chain seq x y z
N MET A 1 -45.21 -57.94 55.60
CA MET A 1 -45.36 -57.02 54.42
C MET A 1 -44.19 -56.06 54.44
N ILE A 2 -43.23 -56.28 53.54
CA ILE A 2 -41.97 -55.48 53.49
C ILE A 2 -42.05 -54.69 52.21
N THR A 3 -42.13 -53.38 52.30
CA THR A 3 -42.15 -52.44 51.18
C THR A 3 -40.71 -52.05 50.86
N ARG A 4 -40.20 -52.44 49.69
CA ARG A 4 -38.92 -52.01 49.17
C ARG A 4 -39.05 -50.63 48.55
N ARG A 5 -38.36 -49.65 49.11
CA ARG A 5 -38.14 -48.34 48.49
C ARG A 5 -36.90 -48.44 47.58
N THR A 6 -37.09 -48.27 46.28
CA THR A 6 -36.04 -48.13 45.32
C THR A 6 -35.55 -46.67 45.31
N LEU A 7 -34.29 -46.44 45.68
CA LEU A 7 -33.60 -45.18 45.43
C LEU A 7 -33.23 -45.09 43.96
N LEU A 8 -33.73 -44.10 43.26
CA LEU A 8 -33.16 -43.68 41.96
C LEU A 8 -31.98 -42.72 42.23
N GLU A 9 -30.79 -43.19 41.97
CA GLU A 9 -29.59 -42.33 41.90
C GLU A 9 -29.53 -41.70 40.52
N SER A 10 -29.78 -40.38 40.46
CA SER A 10 -29.64 -39.60 39.26
C SER A 10 -28.17 -39.15 39.14
N THR A 11 -27.41 -39.80 38.28
CA THR A 11 -26.04 -39.41 37.93
C THR A 11 -26.11 -38.28 36.91
N ALA A 12 -25.90 -37.04 37.37
CA ALA A 12 -25.74 -35.89 36.47
C ALA A 12 -24.35 -35.93 35.83
N VAL A 13 -24.31 -36.27 34.54
CA VAL A 13 -23.06 -36.18 33.73
C VAL A 13 -22.89 -34.72 33.32
N LEU A 14 -21.93 -34.04 33.95
CA LEU A 14 -21.51 -32.70 33.59
C LEU A 14 -20.63 -32.76 32.32
N LEU A 15 -21.22 -32.53 31.15
CA LEU A 15 -20.49 -32.36 29.90
C LEU A 15 -19.76 -31.00 29.93
N LEU A 16 -18.50 -31.01 30.37
CA LEU A 16 -17.56 -29.89 30.17
C LEU A 16 -17.23 -29.79 28.67
N GLY A 17 -18.01 -28.98 27.93
CA GLY A 17 -17.66 -28.61 26.58
C GLY A 17 -16.33 -27.83 26.56
N LYS A 18 -15.26 -28.44 26.05
CA LYS A 18 -14.02 -27.73 25.75
C LYS A 18 -14.35 -26.70 24.68
N ALA A 19 -14.38 -25.41 25.06
CA ALA A 19 -14.39 -24.33 24.09
C ALA A 19 -13.10 -24.45 23.26
N ALA A 20 -13.24 -24.83 22.01
CA ALA A 20 -12.13 -24.84 21.07
C ALA A 20 -11.75 -23.36 20.82
N ILE A 21 -10.61 -22.92 21.35
CA ILE A 21 -10.03 -21.61 21.01
C ILE A 21 -9.65 -21.72 19.54
N ALA A 22 -10.40 -21.01 18.67
CA ALA A 22 -10.09 -20.93 17.25
C ALA A 22 -8.69 -20.33 17.10
N GLN A 23 -7.76 -21.08 16.51
CA GLN A 23 -6.44 -20.52 16.18
C GLN A 23 -6.61 -19.45 15.08
N PRO A 24 -5.91 -18.31 15.20
CA PRO A 24 -5.92 -17.30 14.16
C PRO A 24 -5.45 -17.93 12.84
N ALA A 25 -6.13 -17.58 11.74
CA ALA A 25 -5.74 -18.05 10.42
C ALA A 25 -4.31 -17.57 10.10
N PRO A 26 -3.47 -18.39 9.45
CA PRO A 26 -2.12 -18.00 9.12
C PRO A 26 -2.13 -16.75 8.21
N SER A 27 -1.25 -15.78 8.48
CA SER A 27 -1.06 -14.61 7.63
C SER A 27 -0.56 -15.05 6.26
N ARG A 28 -1.09 -14.42 5.19
CA ARG A 28 -0.65 -14.66 3.82
C ARG A 28 0.13 -13.43 3.36
N THR A 29 1.34 -13.63 2.86
CA THR A 29 2.19 -12.58 2.30
C THR A 29 2.38 -12.80 0.81
N ARG A 30 2.40 -11.70 0.04
CA ARG A 30 2.68 -11.70 -1.39
C ARG A 30 3.57 -10.50 -1.72
N GLN A 31 4.69 -10.73 -2.40
CA GLN A 31 5.49 -9.65 -2.94
C GLN A 31 4.71 -9.00 -4.09
N VAL A 32 4.52 -7.69 -4.02
CA VAL A 32 3.76 -6.91 -5.01
C VAL A 32 4.63 -6.01 -5.87
N PHE A 33 5.85 -5.72 -5.40
CA PHE A 33 6.79 -4.84 -6.09
C PHE A 33 8.22 -5.14 -5.66
N GLN A 34 9.16 -5.03 -6.60
CA GLN A 34 10.60 -5.06 -6.34
C GLN A 34 11.32 -4.28 -7.44
N HIS A 35 12.24 -3.43 -7.04
CA HIS A 35 13.16 -2.73 -7.92
C HIS A 35 14.52 -2.57 -7.25
N ASP A 36 15.59 -2.65 -8.04
CA ASP A 36 16.93 -2.35 -7.57
C ASP A 36 17.05 -0.85 -7.32
N LEU A 37 17.72 -0.49 -6.24
CA LEU A 37 17.99 0.91 -5.92
C LEU A 37 19.39 1.30 -6.42
N PRO A 38 19.57 2.58 -6.82
CA PRO A 38 20.91 3.08 -7.10
C PRO A 38 21.75 3.08 -5.82
N SER A 39 23.08 3.09 -5.98
CA SER A 39 23.99 3.27 -4.85
C SER A 39 23.83 4.67 -4.27
N VAL A 40 23.20 4.78 -3.10
CA VAL A 40 22.99 6.03 -2.36
C VAL A 40 23.35 5.84 -0.89
N SER A 41 23.96 6.86 -0.27
CA SER A 41 24.02 6.94 1.19
C SER A 41 22.70 7.47 1.69
N LEU A 42 22.16 6.84 2.73
CA LEU A 42 20.95 7.29 3.40
C LEU A 42 21.24 8.20 4.61
N ASP A 43 22.51 8.62 4.77
CA ASP A 43 22.91 9.54 5.83
C ASP A 43 22.14 10.85 5.71
N ASN A 44 21.51 11.29 6.80
CA ASN A 44 20.70 12.50 6.85
C ASN A 44 19.48 12.48 5.91
N TRP A 45 18.97 11.31 5.53
CA TRP A 45 17.75 11.18 4.74
C TRP A 45 16.50 11.11 5.61
N ALA A 46 15.36 11.37 4.99
CA ALA A 46 14.03 11.21 5.58
C ALA A 46 13.10 10.51 4.59
N VAL A 47 12.10 9.85 5.13
CA VAL A 47 10.96 9.30 4.37
C VAL A 47 9.78 10.23 4.56
N THR A 48 9.15 10.65 3.47
CA THR A 48 7.91 11.44 3.47
C THR A 48 6.87 10.73 2.64
N ALA A 49 5.69 10.52 3.17
CA ALA A 49 4.55 9.99 2.43
C ALA A 49 3.57 11.11 2.09
N VAL A 50 3.18 11.21 0.83
CA VAL A 50 2.24 12.21 0.31
C VAL A 50 1.13 11.50 -0.44
N GLU A 51 -0.12 11.78 -0.06
CA GLU A 51 -1.28 11.36 -0.84
C GLU A 51 -1.56 12.40 -1.92
N VAL A 52 -1.60 11.97 -3.18
CA VAL A 52 -1.93 12.80 -4.33
C VAL A 52 -3.29 12.38 -4.86
N VAL A 53 -4.21 13.33 -4.93
CA VAL A 53 -5.56 13.12 -5.46
C VAL A 53 -5.69 13.89 -6.76
N TYR A 54 -6.11 13.19 -7.82
CA TYR A 54 -6.46 13.78 -9.11
C TYR A 54 -7.96 13.67 -9.34
N GLY A 55 -8.61 14.78 -9.60
CA GLY A 55 -9.94 14.80 -10.19
C GLY A 55 -9.95 14.23 -11.60
N PRO A 56 -11.13 14.08 -12.23
CA PRO A 56 -11.26 13.63 -13.61
C PRO A 56 -10.44 14.50 -14.57
N GLY A 57 -9.58 13.89 -15.38
CA GLY A 57 -8.71 14.56 -16.36
C GLY A 57 -7.57 15.41 -15.77
N GLU A 58 -7.41 15.47 -14.46
CA GLU A 58 -6.35 16.26 -13.81
C GLU A 58 -4.97 15.61 -13.95
N ARG A 59 -3.94 16.46 -13.89
CA ARG A 59 -2.54 16.09 -14.00
C ARG A 59 -1.64 17.03 -13.22
N SER A 60 -0.47 16.56 -12.82
CA SER A 60 0.64 17.37 -12.36
C SER A 60 1.43 17.94 -13.53
N ALA A 61 2.06 19.11 -13.33
CA ALA A 61 3.09 19.59 -14.23
C ALA A 61 4.31 18.66 -14.20
N ALA A 62 5.10 18.65 -15.28
CA ALA A 62 6.36 17.90 -15.33
C ALA A 62 7.29 18.36 -14.19
N HIS A 63 7.86 17.39 -13.48
CA HIS A 63 8.67 17.64 -12.29
C HIS A 63 9.72 16.53 -12.10
N SER A 64 10.58 16.72 -11.12
CA SER A 64 11.55 15.70 -10.68
C SER A 64 11.63 15.68 -9.15
N HIS A 65 12.17 14.60 -8.62
CA HIS A 65 12.46 14.42 -7.20
C HIS A 65 13.96 14.31 -6.96
N PRO A 66 14.52 14.93 -5.88
CA PRO A 66 15.96 14.85 -5.60
C PRO A 66 16.38 13.48 -5.07
N GLY A 67 15.44 12.68 -4.65
CA GLY A 67 15.64 11.35 -4.08
C GLY A 67 14.85 10.26 -4.80
N ILE A 68 14.66 9.15 -4.11
CA ILE A 68 13.91 8.00 -4.62
C ILE A 68 12.45 8.19 -4.27
N THR A 69 11.56 8.03 -5.24
CA THR A 69 10.12 8.04 -5.03
C THR A 69 9.51 6.70 -5.43
N VAL A 70 8.73 6.11 -4.54
CA VAL A 70 7.92 4.93 -4.84
C VAL A 70 6.45 5.35 -4.79
N ALA A 71 5.74 5.16 -5.89
CA ALA A 71 4.32 5.47 -5.98
C ALA A 71 3.48 4.20 -5.95
N TYR A 72 2.42 4.21 -5.15
CA TYR A 72 1.43 3.13 -5.03
C TYR A 72 0.05 3.68 -5.38
N VAL A 73 -0.59 3.14 -6.41
CA VAL A 73 -1.93 3.56 -6.81
C VAL A 73 -2.95 3.01 -5.82
N LEU A 74 -3.65 3.92 -5.14
CA LEU A 74 -4.67 3.59 -4.15
C LEU A 74 -6.06 3.44 -4.78
N GLU A 75 -6.36 4.28 -5.79
CA GLU A 75 -7.68 4.33 -6.41
C GLU A 75 -7.56 4.80 -7.88
N GLY A 76 -8.42 4.27 -8.73
CA GLY A 76 -8.49 4.64 -10.13
C GLY A 76 -7.28 4.19 -10.95
N GLU A 77 -6.92 5.00 -11.94
CA GLU A 77 -5.85 4.71 -12.90
C GLU A 77 -4.97 5.94 -13.10
N ILE A 78 -3.65 5.75 -13.02
CA ILE A 78 -2.65 6.80 -13.18
C ILE A 78 -1.82 6.53 -14.42
N ARG A 79 -1.78 7.47 -15.37
CA ARG A 79 -0.78 7.50 -16.44
C ARG A 79 0.49 8.10 -15.90
N SER A 80 1.60 7.43 -16.11
CA SER A 80 2.92 7.87 -15.66
C SER A 80 3.96 7.67 -16.75
N LYS A 81 4.83 8.68 -16.91
CA LYS A 81 6.04 8.59 -17.74
C LYS A 81 7.20 9.17 -16.94
N VAL A 82 8.18 8.33 -16.62
CA VAL A 82 9.37 8.66 -15.85
C VAL A 82 10.61 8.42 -16.70
N GLY A 83 11.48 9.43 -16.80
CA GLY A 83 12.70 9.37 -17.60
C GLY A 83 12.42 8.98 -19.04
N ASP A 84 13.26 8.10 -19.59
CA ASP A 84 13.17 7.61 -20.98
C ASP A 84 12.20 6.42 -21.13
N ALA A 85 11.58 5.96 -20.04
CA ALA A 85 10.61 4.87 -20.11
C ALA A 85 9.37 5.29 -20.90
N PRO A 86 8.69 4.34 -21.59
CA PRO A 86 7.41 4.62 -22.23
C PRO A 86 6.36 5.01 -21.19
N GLU A 87 5.39 5.81 -21.60
CA GLU A 87 4.22 6.09 -20.78
C GLU A 87 3.46 4.78 -20.49
N GLN A 88 3.07 4.58 -19.23
CA GLN A 88 2.30 3.43 -18.79
C GLN A 88 1.12 3.88 -17.94
N THR A 89 0.07 3.06 -17.92
CA THR A 89 -1.07 3.24 -17.02
C THR A 89 -0.99 2.21 -15.89
N TYR A 90 -1.06 2.70 -14.66
CA TYR A 90 -1.04 1.92 -13.44
C TYR A 90 -2.42 1.96 -12.79
N THR A 91 -2.96 0.80 -12.45
CA THR A 91 -4.25 0.65 -11.77
C THR A 91 -4.07 0.50 -10.26
N ALA A 92 -5.15 0.61 -9.50
CA ALA A 92 -5.13 0.41 -8.05
C ALA A 92 -4.42 -0.90 -7.66
N GLY A 93 -3.50 -0.83 -6.69
CA GLY A 93 -2.64 -1.94 -6.26
C GLY A 93 -1.33 -2.08 -7.02
N GLN A 94 -1.12 -1.33 -8.11
CA GLN A 94 0.14 -1.30 -8.85
C GLN A 94 1.06 -0.18 -8.35
N MET A 95 2.35 -0.33 -8.63
CA MET A 95 3.41 0.56 -8.16
C MET A 95 4.38 0.90 -9.28
N PHE A 96 5.03 2.06 -9.16
CA PHE A 96 6.17 2.45 -9.99
C PHE A 96 7.20 3.17 -9.14
N ILE A 97 8.41 3.35 -9.70
CA ILE A 97 9.53 4.00 -9.05
C ILE A 97 10.07 5.15 -9.91
N GLU A 98 10.55 6.18 -9.24
CA GLU A 98 11.26 7.31 -9.82
C GLU A 98 12.63 7.39 -9.14
N TYR A 99 13.69 7.41 -9.94
CA TYR A 99 15.06 7.56 -9.43
C TYR A 99 15.44 9.03 -9.29
N PRO A 100 16.45 9.35 -8.45
CA PRO A 100 16.88 10.71 -8.23
C PRO A 100 17.11 11.49 -9.52
N GLY A 101 16.46 12.65 -9.66
CA GLY A 101 16.63 13.57 -10.78
C GLY A 101 15.93 13.16 -12.08
N GLN A 102 15.31 11.99 -12.17
CA GLN A 102 14.51 11.65 -13.34
C GLN A 102 13.33 12.59 -13.51
N VAL A 103 13.06 12.95 -14.75
CA VAL A 103 11.88 13.76 -15.08
C VAL A 103 10.62 12.89 -15.08
N HIS A 104 9.68 13.21 -14.23
CA HIS A 104 8.32 12.69 -14.28
C HIS A 104 7.51 13.54 -15.25
N ALA A 105 7.60 13.20 -16.51
CA ALA A 105 7.03 14.00 -17.61
C ALA A 105 5.48 13.90 -17.66
N VAL A 106 4.93 12.77 -17.25
CA VAL A 106 3.48 12.54 -17.17
C VAL A 106 3.14 11.94 -15.82
N SER A 107 2.28 12.63 -15.07
CA SER A 107 1.60 12.13 -13.87
C SER A 107 0.16 12.61 -13.92
N ALA A 108 -0.76 11.77 -14.35
CA ALA A 108 -2.11 12.17 -14.70
C ALA A 108 -3.14 11.10 -14.38
N ASN A 109 -4.35 11.54 -14.05
CA ASN A 109 -5.51 10.65 -14.04
C ASN A 109 -5.79 10.15 -15.47
N ALA A 110 -5.95 8.85 -15.65
CA ALA A 110 -6.28 8.26 -16.92
C ALA A 110 -7.77 8.40 -17.30
N SER A 111 -8.61 8.76 -16.33
CA SER A 111 -10.06 8.87 -16.50
C SER A 111 -10.52 10.33 -16.55
N ASP A 112 -11.39 10.65 -17.50
CA ASP A 112 -12.06 11.96 -17.58
C ASP A 112 -13.36 12.03 -16.77
N SER A 113 -13.73 10.95 -16.09
CA SER A 113 -15.02 10.87 -15.37
C SER A 113 -14.91 10.38 -13.91
N LYS A 114 -13.79 9.78 -13.51
CA LYS A 114 -13.58 9.22 -12.17
C LYS A 114 -12.30 9.80 -11.55
N PRO A 115 -12.26 9.98 -10.24
CA PRO A 115 -11.03 10.40 -9.55
C PRO A 115 -9.98 9.26 -9.56
N ALA A 116 -8.73 9.65 -9.34
CA ALA A 116 -7.62 8.73 -9.08
C ALA A 116 -6.80 9.22 -7.90
N LYS A 117 -6.15 8.30 -7.20
CA LYS A 117 -5.37 8.58 -6.02
C LYS A 117 -4.13 7.71 -5.97
N LEU A 118 -3.01 8.29 -5.61
CA LEU A 118 -1.77 7.55 -5.33
C LEU A 118 -1.15 7.99 -4.00
N LEU A 119 -0.37 7.10 -3.40
CA LEU A 119 0.52 7.39 -2.29
C LEU A 119 1.95 7.45 -2.85
N ALA A 120 2.57 8.62 -2.78
CA ALA A 120 3.99 8.81 -3.09
C ALA A 120 4.81 8.71 -1.80
N ILE A 121 5.76 7.78 -1.76
CA ILE A 121 6.72 7.60 -0.67
C ILE A 121 8.05 8.12 -1.17
N LEU A 122 8.44 9.29 -0.68
CA LEU A 122 9.65 10.01 -1.09
C LEU A 122 10.75 9.82 -0.05
N MET A 123 11.89 9.35 -0.49
CA MET A 123 13.11 9.20 0.31
C MET A 123 14.14 10.17 -0.22
N ALA A 124 14.45 11.21 0.54
CA ALA A 124 15.36 12.27 0.13
C ALA A 124 16.18 12.80 1.31
N GLU A 125 17.29 13.45 1.00
CA GLU A 125 18.13 14.15 1.97
C GLU A 125 17.30 15.29 2.63
N LYS A 126 17.42 15.42 3.95
CA LYS A 126 16.75 16.47 4.72
C LYS A 126 17.13 17.85 4.22
N GLY A 127 16.15 18.74 4.15
CA GLY A 127 16.35 20.12 3.68
C GLY A 127 16.31 20.29 2.16
N LYS A 128 16.24 19.22 1.38
CA LYS A 128 15.97 19.32 -0.06
C LYS A 128 14.47 19.48 -0.32
N PRO A 129 14.07 20.25 -1.34
CA PRO A 129 12.67 20.32 -1.75
C PRO A 129 12.26 18.92 -2.27
N LEU A 130 11.09 18.45 -1.86
CA LEU A 130 10.62 17.12 -2.27
C LEU A 130 10.34 17.02 -3.78
N THR A 131 10.03 18.14 -4.41
CA THR A 131 9.68 18.23 -5.84
C THR A 131 10.28 19.50 -6.43
N SER A 132 10.79 19.39 -7.63
CA SER A 132 11.32 20.52 -8.42
C SER A 132 10.64 20.57 -9.78
N ALA A 133 10.20 21.76 -10.20
CA ALA A 133 9.64 21.96 -11.54
C ALA A 133 10.74 21.77 -12.60
N VAL A 134 10.37 21.15 -13.70
CA VAL A 134 11.21 21.04 -14.89
C VAL A 134 10.93 22.24 -15.80
N LYS A 135 11.98 22.94 -16.23
CA LYS A 135 11.90 24.08 -17.14
C LYS A 135 11.91 23.61 -18.60
#